data_b3ebe51a9bf1c123f78bc086d5e2dc72
#
_entry.id   b3ebe51a9bf1c123f78bc086d5e2dc72
#
_cell.length_a   1.000
_cell.length_b   1.000
_cell.length_c   1.000
_cell.angle_alpha   90.00
_cell.angle_beta   90.00
_cell.angle_gamma   90.00
#
_symmetry.space_group_name_H-M   'P 1'
#
loop_
_entity.id
_entity.type
_entity.pdbx_description
1 polymer ?
#
loop_
_entity_poly.entity_id
_entity_poly.type
_entity_poly.pdbx_seq_one_letter_code
_entity_poly.pdbx_strand_id
1 'polypeptide(L)'
;MSRQGAEPKPAWSAVPREIKDEVARVLRSPVSRAERVYGGYAPSATFRLRLTNGRRAFFKASYPAPKGSGVKWVVDVEDRNYRRLASLIAPWAPRFFGSFARLGWHVLLLEDLGPRTMPPWSPAKARRATRSYAEFHKSTLGRALPRGLSRTQHHDFAGFWGELAKTGEIERVASLAHRGKDEAREWIDVVLPVMRQLEDALAKTKPPFALLHFDTRSDNSRLQGGLLRIFDWPFASVGPAEFDVAAYAQGVTAEGGPEPERVLAWYEEVLSLRADAIDASLAGITGYFADRSWKPEIPGLPRVRSFQRRQLKSSLAWAARRFDLPEPRWLAAVAD
;
A
#
# COMPACT_ATOMS: atom_id res chain seq x y z
N MET A 1 11.12 -14.42 19.85
CA MET A 1 9.93 -13.61 19.51
C MET A 1 8.88 -14.53 18.91
N SER A 2 7.72 -14.62 19.51
CA SER A 2 6.58 -15.43 19.04
C SER A 2 6.17 -14.95 17.64
N ARG A 3 6.10 -15.89 16.67
CA ARG A 3 5.67 -15.63 15.28
C ARG A 3 4.16 -15.70 15.12
N GLN A 4 3.44 -15.49 16.20
CA GLN A 4 1.99 -15.52 16.23
C GLN A 4 1.45 -14.35 15.38
N GLY A 5 0.60 -14.65 14.39
CA GLY A 5 0.00 -13.67 13.49
C GLY A 5 0.76 -13.36 12.20
N ALA A 6 1.85 -14.09 11.89
CA ALA A 6 2.50 -13.99 10.58
C ALA A 6 1.76 -14.83 9.53
N GLU A 7 1.72 -14.34 8.29
CA GLU A 7 1.16 -15.05 7.16
C GLU A 7 1.92 -16.37 6.91
N PRO A 8 1.24 -17.48 6.56
CA PRO A 8 1.91 -18.74 6.25
C PRO A 8 2.78 -18.58 5.00
N LYS A 9 4.07 -18.80 5.15
CA LYS A 9 5.05 -18.73 4.05
C LYS A 9 5.91 -20.00 4.05
N PRO A 10 6.24 -20.58 2.88
CA PRO A 10 7.04 -21.79 2.82
C PRO A 10 8.46 -21.57 3.34
N ALA A 11 9.12 -22.61 3.83
CA ALA A 11 10.55 -22.61 4.10
C ALA A 11 11.34 -22.63 2.78
N TRP A 12 12.59 -22.14 2.79
CA TRP A 12 13.46 -22.28 1.61
C TRP A 12 13.73 -23.73 1.24
N SER A 13 13.77 -24.64 2.22
CA SER A 13 13.86 -26.08 1.99
C SER A 13 12.71 -26.64 1.14
N ALA A 14 11.51 -26.06 1.28
CA ALA A 14 10.31 -26.46 0.55
C ALA A 14 10.26 -25.88 -0.89
N VAL A 15 11.14 -24.95 -1.26
CA VAL A 15 11.27 -24.48 -2.64
C VAL A 15 11.89 -25.60 -3.48
N PRO A 16 11.27 -26.02 -4.62
CA PRO A 16 11.80 -27.06 -5.48
C PRO A 16 13.23 -26.81 -5.94
N ARG A 17 14.01 -27.88 -6.15
CA ARG A 17 15.41 -27.78 -6.60
C ARG A 17 15.50 -27.07 -7.95
N GLU A 18 14.63 -27.39 -8.87
CA GLU A 18 14.57 -26.79 -10.21
C GLU A 18 14.31 -25.28 -10.17
N ILE A 19 13.57 -24.81 -9.18
CA ILE A 19 13.36 -23.36 -8.94
C ILE A 19 14.65 -22.74 -8.40
N LYS A 20 15.34 -23.39 -7.46
CA LYS A 20 16.61 -22.91 -6.90
C LYS A 20 17.73 -22.85 -7.97
N ASP A 21 17.78 -23.86 -8.85
CA ASP A 21 18.74 -23.91 -9.94
C ASP A 21 18.48 -22.78 -10.95
N GLU A 22 17.22 -22.50 -11.27
CA GLU A 22 16.83 -21.40 -12.15
C GLU A 22 17.13 -20.03 -11.52
N VAL A 23 16.90 -19.86 -10.20
CA VAL A 23 17.33 -18.67 -9.45
C VAL A 23 18.83 -18.45 -9.58
N ALA A 24 19.63 -19.50 -9.39
CA ALA A 24 21.09 -19.43 -9.52
C ALA A 24 21.52 -19.04 -10.94
N ARG A 25 20.83 -19.58 -11.96
CA ARG A 25 21.08 -19.24 -13.37
C ARG A 25 20.79 -17.77 -13.66
N VAL A 26 19.61 -17.24 -13.25
CA VAL A 26 19.23 -15.85 -13.48
C VAL A 26 20.16 -14.89 -12.73
N LEU A 27 20.51 -15.21 -11.48
CA LEU A 27 21.41 -14.39 -10.66
C LEU A 27 22.90 -14.61 -10.99
N ARG A 28 23.22 -15.57 -11.85
CA ARG A 28 24.60 -15.97 -12.23
C ARG A 28 25.47 -16.28 -11.01
N SER A 29 24.88 -16.91 -10.00
CA SER A 29 25.57 -17.33 -8.77
C SER A 29 24.66 -18.19 -7.92
N PRO A 30 25.15 -19.27 -7.30
CA PRO A 30 24.38 -20.05 -6.36
C PRO A 30 23.97 -19.26 -5.11
N VAL A 31 22.88 -19.70 -4.51
CA VAL A 31 22.39 -19.15 -3.23
C VAL A 31 23.12 -19.86 -2.08
N SER A 32 23.92 -19.11 -1.30
CA SER A 32 24.61 -19.63 -0.11
C SER A 32 23.75 -19.59 1.14
N ARG A 33 22.84 -18.62 1.25
CA ARG A 33 21.90 -18.48 2.37
C ARG A 33 20.60 -17.83 1.91
N ALA A 34 19.46 -18.34 2.42
CA ALA A 34 18.16 -17.73 2.24
C ALA A 34 17.52 -17.47 3.61
N GLU A 35 17.10 -16.25 3.84
CA GLU A 35 16.40 -15.80 5.03
C GLU A 35 14.96 -15.49 4.67
N ARG A 36 13.99 -16.17 5.33
CA ARG A 36 12.56 -15.91 5.11
C ARG A 36 12.17 -14.56 5.65
N VAL A 37 11.46 -13.77 4.83
CA VAL A 37 10.96 -12.47 5.22
C VAL A 37 9.49 -12.60 5.57
N TYR A 38 9.14 -12.16 6.78
CA TYR A 38 7.77 -11.97 7.23
C TYR A 38 7.47 -10.48 7.18
N GLY A 39 6.33 -10.12 6.67
CA GLY A 39 5.88 -8.76 6.46
C GLY A 39 5.02 -8.70 5.20
N GLY A 40 4.31 -7.61 5.04
CA GLY A 40 3.26 -7.51 4.02
C GLY A 40 2.03 -8.32 4.39
N TYR A 41 1.03 -8.28 3.54
CA TYR A 41 -0.28 -8.89 3.74
C TYR A 41 -0.62 -9.92 2.67
N ALA A 42 0.39 -10.43 1.96
CA ALA A 42 0.23 -11.44 0.94
C ALA A 42 0.91 -12.75 1.34
N PRO A 43 0.34 -13.93 1.03
CA PRO A 43 0.91 -15.25 1.34
C PRO A 43 2.05 -15.64 0.39
N SER A 44 2.67 -14.70 -0.32
CA SER A 44 3.79 -14.96 -1.23
C SER A 44 5.01 -15.51 -0.50
N ALA A 45 5.75 -16.39 -1.15
CA ALA A 45 7.06 -16.82 -0.68
C ALA A 45 8.06 -15.66 -0.85
N THR A 46 8.65 -15.19 0.24
CA THR A 46 9.59 -14.07 0.23
C THR A 46 10.86 -14.41 0.98
N PHE A 47 12.03 -14.20 0.33
CA PHE A 47 13.33 -14.47 0.93
C PHE A 47 14.35 -13.39 0.58
N ARG A 48 15.22 -13.06 1.54
CA ARG A 48 16.49 -12.42 1.27
C ARG A 48 17.51 -13.48 0.94
N LEU A 49 18.15 -13.36 -0.21
CA LEU A 49 19.14 -14.29 -0.68
C LEU A 49 20.54 -13.67 -0.54
N ARG A 50 21.47 -14.45 0.01
CA ARG A 50 22.90 -14.18 -0.10
C ARG A 50 23.46 -15.16 -1.12
N LEU A 51 24.20 -14.66 -2.09
CA LEU A 51 24.83 -15.45 -3.14
C LEU A 51 26.26 -15.82 -2.76
N THR A 52 26.82 -16.88 -3.36
CA THR A 52 28.22 -17.32 -3.10
C THR A 52 29.24 -16.27 -3.50
N ASN A 53 28.92 -15.40 -4.48
CA ASN A 53 29.76 -14.26 -4.88
C ASN A 53 29.60 -13.02 -4.00
N GLY A 54 28.94 -13.12 -2.85
CA GLY A 54 28.73 -12.03 -1.88
C GLY A 54 27.59 -11.07 -2.21
N ARG A 55 27.03 -11.11 -3.43
CA ARG A 55 25.86 -10.28 -3.78
C ARG A 55 24.61 -10.70 -3.01
N ARG A 56 23.63 -9.80 -2.99
CA ARG A 56 22.31 -10.03 -2.37
C ARG A 56 21.21 -9.87 -3.41
N ALA A 57 20.12 -10.61 -3.21
CA ALA A 57 18.90 -10.48 -3.99
C ALA A 57 17.67 -10.69 -3.09
N PHE A 58 16.54 -10.21 -3.54
CA PHE A 58 15.23 -10.47 -2.94
C PHE A 58 14.44 -11.38 -3.87
N PHE A 59 13.95 -12.48 -3.32
CA PHE A 59 13.11 -13.45 -3.99
C PHE A 59 11.66 -13.23 -3.55
N LYS A 60 10.75 -13.05 -4.49
CA LYS A 60 9.30 -13.03 -4.26
C LYS A 60 8.63 -13.98 -5.25
N ALA A 61 7.75 -14.84 -4.75
CA ALA A 61 7.07 -15.78 -5.63
C ALA A 61 5.63 -16.08 -5.18
N SER A 62 4.74 -16.24 -6.14
CA SER A 62 3.56 -17.07 -5.99
C SER A 62 3.94 -18.53 -6.20
N TYR A 63 3.26 -19.43 -5.54
CA TYR A 63 3.51 -20.88 -5.57
C TYR A 63 2.20 -21.65 -5.50
N PRO A 64 2.17 -22.94 -5.89
CA PRO A 64 0.98 -23.75 -5.77
C PRO A 64 0.50 -23.77 -4.33
N ALA A 65 -0.67 -23.16 -4.07
CA ALA A 65 -1.26 -23.13 -2.75
C ALA A 65 -1.81 -24.54 -2.39
N PRO A 66 -1.75 -24.95 -1.12
CA PRO A 66 -2.46 -26.13 -0.66
C PRO A 66 -3.95 -26.05 -1.05
N LYS A 67 -4.54 -27.18 -1.46
CA LYS A 67 -5.97 -27.24 -1.77
C LYS A 67 -6.77 -26.72 -0.57
N GLY A 68 -7.68 -25.77 -0.81
CA GLY A 68 -8.52 -25.16 0.25
C GLY A 68 -7.96 -23.90 0.92
N SER A 69 -6.75 -23.46 0.61
CA SER A 69 -6.27 -22.13 1.03
C SER A 69 -6.93 -21.05 0.16
N GLY A 70 -7.95 -20.37 0.68
CA GLY A 70 -8.80 -19.44 -0.09
C GLY A 70 -8.13 -18.16 -0.64
N VAL A 71 -6.81 -17.99 -0.49
CA VAL A 71 -6.09 -16.78 -0.95
C VAL A 71 -5.14 -17.14 -2.08
N LYS A 72 -5.52 -16.73 -3.29
CA LYS A 72 -4.68 -16.80 -4.48
C LYS A 72 -3.93 -15.48 -4.65
N TRP A 73 -2.63 -15.46 -4.41
CA TRP A 73 -1.78 -14.30 -4.72
C TRP A 73 -0.92 -14.60 -5.94
N VAL A 74 -0.94 -13.69 -6.93
CA VAL A 74 -0.25 -13.89 -8.20
C VAL A 74 0.78 -12.77 -8.38
N VAL A 75 2.03 -13.13 -8.60
CA VAL A 75 3.16 -12.21 -8.79
C VAL A 75 3.28 -11.73 -10.25
N ASP A 76 2.50 -12.31 -11.17
CA ASP A 76 2.56 -12.04 -12.60
C ASP A 76 2.24 -10.58 -12.99
N VAL A 77 1.30 -9.93 -12.28
CA VAL A 77 0.98 -8.52 -12.52
C VAL A 77 2.14 -7.63 -12.13
N GLU A 78 2.76 -7.90 -11.00
CA GLU A 78 3.94 -7.18 -10.53
C GLU A 78 5.13 -7.35 -11.48
N ASP A 79 5.38 -8.57 -11.96
CA ASP A 79 6.41 -8.86 -12.97
C ASP A 79 6.19 -8.06 -14.26
N ARG A 80 4.96 -8.07 -14.79
CA ARG A 80 4.61 -7.26 -15.96
C ARG A 80 4.86 -5.77 -15.72
N ASN A 81 4.52 -5.27 -14.51
CA ASN A 81 4.73 -3.88 -14.17
C ASN A 81 6.23 -3.53 -14.06
N TYR A 82 7.05 -4.35 -13.44
CA TYR A 82 8.51 -4.14 -13.44
C TYR A 82 9.09 -4.06 -14.84
N ARG A 83 8.64 -4.91 -15.77
CA ARG A 83 9.11 -4.91 -17.17
C ARG A 83 8.68 -3.67 -17.93
N ARG A 84 7.36 -3.36 -17.92
CA ARG A 84 6.81 -2.26 -18.72
C ARG A 84 7.14 -0.87 -18.17
N LEU A 85 7.41 -0.76 -16.87
CA LEU A 85 7.71 0.50 -16.20
C LEU A 85 9.21 0.71 -15.96
N ALA A 86 10.06 -0.21 -16.37
CA ALA A 86 11.49 -0.26 -16.02
C ALA A 86 12.20 1.11 -16.12
N SER A 87 12.03 1.83 -17.24
CA SER A 87 12.67 3.14 -17.45
C SER A 87 12.08 4.26 -16.58
N LEU A 88 10.80 4.14 -16.20
CA LEU A 88 10.10 5.17 -15.41
C LEU A 88 10.36 5.02 -13.91
N ILE A 89 10.46 3.77 -13.42
CA ILE A 89 10.59 3.50 -12.00
C ILE A 89 12.02 3.18 -11.55
N ALA A 90 12.97 3.02 -12.48
CA ALA A 90 14.34 2.60 -12.16
C ALA A 90 15.01 3.40 -11.02
N PRO A 91 14.86 4.73 -10.89
CA PRO A 91 15.44 5.47 -9.77
C PRO A 91 14.81 5.14 -8.43
N TRP A 92 13.49 4.84 -8.42
CA TRP A 92 12.69 4.66 -7.21
C TRP A 92 12.35 3.19 -6.89
N ALA A 93 12.57 2.25 -7.81
CA ALA A 93 12.31 0.83 -7.58
C ALA A 93 13.59 0.05 -7.31
N PRO A 94 13.54 -1.10 -6.60
CA PRO A 94 14.66 -2.03 -6.58
C PRO A 94 14.96 -2.51 -7.99
N ARG A 95 16.25 -2.72 -8.28
CA ARG A 95 16.66 -3.24 -9.58
C ARG A 95 16.01 -4.60 -9.82
N PHE A 96 15.37 -4.74 -10.96
CA PHE A 96 14.83 -5.99 -11.46
C PHE A 96 15.96 -6.85 -12.06
N PHE A 97 16.18 -8.06 -11.53
CA PHE A 97 17.18 -8.99 -12.03
C PHE A 97 16.61 -9.98 -13.04
N GLY A 98 15.31 -10.25 -12.97
CA GLY A 98 14.60 -11.15 -13.85
C GLY A 98 13.43 -11.83 -13.17
N SER A 99 12.67 -12.57 -13.95
CA SER A 99 11.60 -13.41 -13.47
C SER A 99 11.44 -14.64 -14.35
N PHE A 100 10.76 -15.67 -13.84
CA PHE A 100 10.41 -16.88 -14.58
C PHE A 100 9.20 -17.56 -13.96
N ALA A 101 8.52 -18.38 -14.75
CA ALA A 101 7.45 -19.27 -14.29
C ALA A 101 7.83 -20.72 -14.58
N ARG A 102 7.75 -21.58 -13.55
CA ARG A 102 8.07 -23.01 -13.66
C ARG A 102 7.41 -23.80 -12.53
N LEU A 103 6.92 -25.01 -12.77
CA LEU A 103 6.31 -25.91 -11.80
C LEU A 103 5.19 -25.25 -10.97
N GLY A 104 4.41 -24.34 -11.58
CA GLY A 104 3.38 -23.58 -10.87
C GLY A 104 3.90 -22.44 -9.97
N TRP A 105 5.22 -22.23 -9.92
CA TRP A 105 5.83 -21.07 -9.29
C TRP A 105 5.99 -19.94 -10.31
N HIS A 106 5.65 -18.70 -9.91
CA HIS A 106 6.04 -17.50 -10.62
C HIS A 106 6.98 -16.70 -9.72
N VAL A 107 8.22 -16.58 -10.15
CA VAL A 107 9.34 -16.03 -9.37
C VAL A 107 9.72 -14.66 -9.91
N LEU A 108 9.87 -13.69 -9.02
CA LEU A 108 10.39 -12.36 -9.26
C LEU A 108 11.67 -12.17 -8.45
N LEU A 109 12.76 -11.75 -9.11
CA LEU A 109 14.06 -11.53 -8.50
C LEU A 109 14.42 -10.05 -8.57
N LEU A 110 14.60 -9.46 -7.40
CA LEU A 110 14.84 -8.03 -7.22
C LEU A 110 16.11 -7.77 -6.40
N GLU A 111 16.57 -6.54 -6.39
CA GLU A 111 17.57 -6.04 -5.46
C GLU A 111 17.06 -6.16 -4.02
N ASP A 112 17.90 -6.65 -3.10
CA ASP A 112 17.59 -6.64 -1.68
C ASP A 112 17.90 -5.27 -1.08
N LEU A 113 16.85 -4.51 -0.76
CA LEU A 113 16.95 -3.18 -0.13
C LEU A 113 17.27 -3.24 1.38
N GLY A 114 17.51 -4.42 1.92
CA GLY A 114 17.87 -4.62 3.31
C GLY A 114 16.67 -4.65 4.28
N PRO A 115 16.94 -4.91 5.58
CA PRO A 115 15.91 -5.14 6.58
C PRO A 115 15.30 -3.88 7.20
N ARG A 116 15.90 -2.71 7.01
CA ARG A 116 15.45 -1.47 7.65
C ARG A 116 14.06 -1.10 7.17
N THR A 117 13.16 -0.83 8.10
CA THR A 117 11.78 -0.39 7.83
C THR A 117 11.70 1.14 7.81
N MET A 118 10.59 1.68 7.29
CA MET A 118 10.34 3.13 7.37
C MET A 118 10.04 3.58 8.80
N PRO A 119 9.13 2.95 9.57
CA PRO A 119 9.00 3.25 11.01
C PRO A 119 10.25 2.81 11.78
N PRO A 120 10.61 3.49 12.90
CA PRO A 120 9.95 4.68 13.41
C PRO A 120 10.23 5.91 12.56
N TRP A 121 9.24 6.81 12.48
CA TRP A 121 9.33 8.05 11.76
C TRP A 121 9.99 9.15 12.61
N SER A 122 10.98 9.84 12.05
CA SER A 122 11.39 11.15 12.53
C SER A 122 10.98 12.22 11.51
N PRO A 123 10.81 13.51 11.91
CA PRO A 123 10.47 14.58 10.99
C PRO A 123 11.42 14.66 9.79
N ALA A 124 12.73 14.54 10.04
CA ALA A 124 13.75 14.60 8.99
C ALA A 124 13.66 13.40 8.01
N LYS A 125 13.34 12.20 8.53
CA LYS A 125 13.14 11.00 7.71
C LYS A 125 11.87 11.11 6.87
N ALA A 126 10.77 11.54 7.49
CA ALA A 126 9.49 11.74 6.82
C ALA A 126 9.62 12.79 5.71
N ARG A 127 10.22 13.95 5.98
CA ARG A 127 10.45 15.00 4.97
C ARG A 127 11.24 14.48 3.78
N ARG A 128 12.35 13.78 4.01
CA ARG A 128 13.18 13.23 2.91
C ARG A 128 12.40 12.21 2.07
N ALA A 129 11.66 11.30 2.71
CA ALA A 129 10.86 10.32 2.02
C ALA A 129 9.74 10.99 1.20
N THR A 130 9.03 11.95 1.80
CA THR A 130 7.94 12.69 1.15
C THR A 130 8.43 13.47 -0.07
N ARG A 131 9.54 14.21 0.04
CA ARG A 131 10.11 14.94 -1.09
C ARG A 131 10.53 14.00 -2.22
N SER A 132 11.16 12.87 -1.88
CA SER A 132 11.53 11.85 -2.88
C SER A 132 10.28 11.25 -3.56
N TYR A 133 9.18 11.10 -2.82
CA TYR A 133 7.92 10.64 -3.40
C TYR A 133 7.29 11.69 -4.34
N ALA A 134 7.38 12.96 -3.98
CA ALA A 134 6.96 14.06 -4.85
C ALA A 134 7.79 14.12 -6.15
N GLU A 135 9.11 13.91 -6.07
CA GLU A 135 9.97 13.81 -7.27
C GLU A 135 9.58 12.63 -8.18
N PHE A 136 9.19 11.50 -7.60
CA PHE A 136 8.67 10.37 -8.37
C PHE A 136 7.43 10.79 -9.16
N HIS A 137 6.41 11.37 -8.52
CA HIS A 137 5.20 11.80 -9.22
C HIS A 137 5.48 12.91 -10.26
N LYS A 138 6.31 13.90 -9.90
CA LYS A 138 6.73 14.97 -10.81
C LYS A 138 7.42 14.43 -12.06
N SER A 139 8.21 13.37 -11.93
CA SER A 139 8.91 12.77 -13.06
C SER A 139 7.98 12.13 -14.09
N THR A 140 6.74 11.81 -13.70
CA THR A 140 5.76 11.11 -14.55
C THR A 140 4.52 11.94 -14.85
N LEU A 141 4.33 13.08 -14.17
CA LEU A 141 3.14 13.92 -14.28
C LEU A 141 2.94 14.43 -15.72
N GLY A 142 1.75 14.21 -16.27
CA GLY A 142 1.37 14.64 -17.59
C GLY A 142 2.07 13.93 -18.77
N ARG A 143 2.94 12.95 -18.47
CA ARG A 143 3.66 12.19 -19.50
C ARG A 143 2.79 11.10 -20.13
N ALA A 144 3.14 10.72 -21.35
CA ALA A 144 2.61 9.50 -21.97
C ALA A 144 3.16 8.28 -21.21
N LEU A 145 2.26 7.54 -20.56
CA LEU A 145 2.59 6.34 -19.78
C LEU A 145 2.28 5.07 -20.60
N PRO A 146 2.97 3.94 -20.32
CA PRO A 146 2.79 2.69 -21.05
C PRO A 146 1.33 2.24 -21.12
N ARG A 147 0.93 1.68 -22.26
CA ARG A 147 -0.40 1.09 -22.45
C ARG A 147 -0.65 -0.06 -21.47
N GLY A 148 -1.92 -0.30 -21.14
CA GLY A 148 -2.33 -1.40 -20.26
C GLY A 148 -2.23 -1.10 -18.75
N LEU A 149 -1.88 0.13 -18.35
CA LEU A 149 -2.12 0.62 -17.00
C LEU A 149 -3.56 1.09 -16.87
N SER A 150 -4.21 0.76 -15.76
CA SER A 150 -5.53 1.33 -15.44
C SER A 150 -5.44 2.85 -15.32
N ARG A 151 -6.41 3.55 -15.87
CA ARG A 151 -6.56 5.01 -15.75
C ARG A 151 -7.76 5.40 -14.88
N THR A 152 -8.46 4.41 -14.36
CA THR A 152 -9.68 4.58 -13.58
C THR A 152 -9.62 3.84 -12.25
N GLN A 153 -8.47 3.26 -11.88
CA GLN A 153 -8.35 2.48 -10.65
C GLN A 153 -8.69 3.31 -9.39
N HIS A 154 -8.37 4.60 -9.38
CA HIS A 154 -8.77 5.49 -8.29
C HIS A 154 -10.29 5.68 -8.20
N HIS A 155 -11.05 5.44 -9.28
CA HIS A 155 -12.52 5.46 -9.26
C HIS A 155 -13.10 4.34 -8.38
N ASP A 156 -12.36 3.23 -8.19
CA ASP A 156 -12.79 2.14 -7.30
C ASP A 156 -12.89 2.57 -5.83
N PHE A 157 -12.36 3.77 -5.52
CA PHE A 157 -12.45 4.40 -4.20
C PHE A 157 -13.58 5.45 -4.12
N ALA A 158 -14.26 5.75 -5.22
CA ALA A 158 -15.44 6.59 -5.22
C ALA A 158 -16.68 5.73 -4.97
N GLY A 159 -17.49 6.10 -3.96
CA GLY A 159 -18.78 5.47 -3.71
C GLY A 159 -18.85 4.50 -2.52
N PHE A 160 -17.79 4.30 -1.74
CA PHE A 160 -17.83 3.46 -0.53
C PHE A 160 -18.79 4.01 0.53
N TRP A 161 -18.77 5.30 0.82
CA TRP A 161 -19.71 5.94 1.75
C TRP A 161 -21.13 5.84 1.23
N GLY A 162 -21.31 6.02 -0.08
CA GLY A 162 -22.60 5.85 -0.72
C GLY A 162 -23.16 4.44 -0.59
N GLU A 163 -22.34 3.42 -0.82
CA GLU A 163 -22.76 2.02 -0.73
C GLU A 163 -23.00 1.58 0.72
N LEU A 164 -22.16 1.98 1.68
CA LEU A 164 -22.36 1.74 3.11
C LEU A 164 -23.70 2.31 3.59
N ALA A 165 -24.07 3.50 3.13
CA ALA A 165 -25.35 4.11 3.47
C ALA A 165 -26.53 3.35 2.85
N LYS A 166 -26.41 2.99 1.57
CA LYS A 166 -27.46 2.29 0.82
C LYS A 166 -27.74 0.89 1.37
N THR A 167 -26.68 0.17 1.78
CA THR A 167 -26.80 -1.20 2.31
C THR A 167 -27.11 -1.24 3.81
N GLY A 168 -27.07 -0.12 4.51
CA GLY A 168 -27.21 -0.05 5.97
C GLY A 168 -25.97 -0.53 6.73
N GLU A 169 -24.84 -0.80 6.04
CA GLU A 169 -23.61 -1.27 6.66
C GLU A 169 -22.88 -0.18 7.49
N ILE A 170 -23.35 1.06 7.45
CA ILE A 170 -22.96 2.14 8.38
C ILE A 170 -23.05 1.68 9.84
N GLU A 171 -24.08 0.88 10.19
CA GLU A 171 -24.22 0.28 11.53
C GLU A 171 -23.03 -0.61 11.91
N ARG A 172 -22.42 -1.28 10.94
CA ARG A 172 -21.22 -2.11 11.16
C ARG A 172 -20.00 -1.25 11.46
N VAL A 173 -19.87 -0.12 10.77
CA VAL A 173 -18.80 0.85 11.03
C VAL A 173 -18.94 1.43 12.43
N ALA A 174 -20.12 1.91 12.83
CA ALA A 174 -20.38 2.43 14.16
C ALA A 174 -20.13 1.39 15.26
N SER A 175 -20.46 0.12 15.01
CA SER A 175 -20.25 -0.98 15.95
C SER A 175 -18.78 -1.26 16.28
N LEU A 176 -17.82 -0.74 15.51
CA LEU A 176 -16.39 -0.79 15.85
C LEU A 176 -16.07 -0.05 17.16
N ALA A 177 -16.87 0.94 17.52
CA ALA A 177 -16.71 1.71 18.76
C ALA A 177 -17.31 1.01 19.99
N HIS A 178 -17.86 -0.20 19.85
CA HIS A 178 -18.44 -0.95 20.96
C HIS A 178 -19.45 -0.11 21.79
N ARG A 179 -19.04 0.30 23.02
CA ARG A 179 -19.89 1.11 23.91
C ARG A 179 -20.13 2.54 23.38
N GLY A 180 -19.30 3.04 22.50
CA GLY A 180 -19.43 4.34 21.82
C GLY A 180 -20.21 4.26 20.49
N LYS A 181 -20.97 3.17 20.25
CA LYS A 181 -21.66 2.95 18.97
C LYS A 181 -22.64 4.07 18.62
N ASP A 182 -23.41 4.55 19.59
CA ASP A 182 -24.43 5.59 19.36
C ASP A 182 -23.75 6.92 18.99
N GLU A 183 -22.69 7.32 19.72
CA GLU A 183 -21.88 8.50 19.36
C GLU A 183 -21.27 8.36 17.95
N ALA A 184 -20.74 7.17 17.62
CA ALA A 184 -20.21 6.90 16.30
C ALA A 184 -21.27 7.02 15.21
N ARG A 185 -22.48 6.53 15.48
CA ARG A 185 -23.61 6.60 14.55
C ARG A 185 -24.06 8.03 14.32
N GLU A 186 -24.25 8.79 15.37
CA GLU A 186 -24.61 10.22 15.29
C GLU A 186 -23.56 11.01 14.51
N TRP A 187 -22.27 10.77 14.80
CA TRP A 187 -21.17 11.41 14.07
C TRP A 187 -21.22 11.08 12.59
N ILE A 188 -21.38 9.79 12.24
CA ILE A 188 -21.44 9.35 10.84
C ILE A 188 -22.62 10.00 10.12
N ASP A 189 -23.80 10.09 10.74
CA ASP A 189 -24.98 10.72 10.13
C ASP A 189 -24.75 12.19 9.78
N VAL A 190 -24.03 12.92 10.64
CA VAL A 190 -23.69 14.33 10.41
C VAL A 190 -22.72 14.48 9.24
N VAL A 191 -21.68 13.62 9.14
CA VAL A 191 -20.60 13.81 8.16
C VAL A 191 -20.86 13.13 6.81
N LEU A 192 -21.75 12.15 6.77
CA LEU A 192 -22.02 11.31 5.61
C LEU A 192 -22.35 12.10 4.33
N PRO A 193 -23.18 13.16 4.36
CA PRO A 193 -23.47 13.94 3.16
C PRO A 193 -22.21 14.57 2.54
N VAL A 194 -21.34 15.12 3.36
CA VAL A 194 -20.06 15.73 2.93
C VAL A 194 -19.13 14.67 2.38
N MET A 195 -18.95 13.55 3.10
CA MET A 195 -18.08 12.47 2.67
C MET A 195 -18.49 11.89 1.31
N ARG A 196 -19.79 11.69 1.09
CA ARG A 196 -20.33 11.20 -0.19
C ARG A 196 -20.08 12.18 -1.32
N GLN A 197 -20.36 13.46 -1.10
CA GLN A 197 -20.15 14.50 -2.10
C GLN A 197 -18.68 14.55 -2.55
N LEU A 198 -17.74 14.46 -1.59
CA LEU A 198 -16.31 14.52 -1.87
C LEU A 198 -15.81 13.23 -2.54
N GLU A 199 -16.22 12.04 -2.08
CA GLU A 199 -15.76 10.80 -2.73
C GLU A 199 -16.26 10.67 -4.17
N ASP A 200 -17.49 11.13 -4.47
CA ASP A 200 -18.04 11.16 -5.83
C ASP A 200 -17.21 12.03 -6.79
N ALA A 201 -16.53 13.06 -6.26
CA ALA A 201 -15.65 13.91 -7.05
C ALA A 201 -14.36 13.19 -7.48
N LEU A 202 -13.95 12.12 -6.79
CA LEU A 202 -12.74 11.36 -7.13
C LEU A 202 -12.80 10.77 -8.55
N ALA A 203 -13.94 10.21 -8.93
CA ALA A 203 -14.17 9.68 -10.28
C ALA A 203 -14.20 10.78 -11.37
N LYS A 204 -14.36 12.04 -10.98
CA LYS A 204 -14.42 13.20 -11.88
C LYS A 204 -13.12 13.98 -11.96
N THR A 205 -12.09 13.54 -11.23
CA THR A 205 -10.79 14.21 -11.20
C THR A 205 -10.19 14.32 -12.60
N LYS A 206 -9.67 15.49 -12.95
CA LYS A 206 -9.14 15.80 -14.28
C LYS A 206 -7.61 15.67 -14.32
N PRO A 207 -7.01 15.40 -15.48
CA PRO A 207 -5.57 15.52 -15.69
C PRO A 207 -5.04 16.92 -15.27
N PRO A 208 -3.73 17.07 -15.03
CA PRO A 208 -2.68 16.08 -15.33
C PRO A 208 -2.62 14.92 -14.34
N PHE A 209 -2.35 13.72 -14.86
CA PHE A 209 -2.19 12.50 -14.07
C PHE A 209 -0.73 12.07 -14.05
N ALA A 210 -0.35 11.34 -12.98
CA ALA A 210 0.96 10.72 -12.79
C ALA A 210 0.87 9.19 -12.82
N LEU A 211 2.01 8.53 -12.84
CA LEU A 211 2.11 7.12 -12.48
C LEU A 211 1.91 7.00 -10.97
N LEU A 212 0.95 6.19 -10.55
CA LEU A 212 0.66 5.89 -9.15
C LEU A 212 1.25 4.53 -8.78
N HIS A 213 1.76 4.42 -7.55
CA HIS A 213 2.06 3.14 -6.93
C HIS A 213 0.80 2.46 -6.43
N PHE A 214 -0.13 3.24 -5.92
CA PHE A 214 -1.46 2.88 -5.42
C PHE A 214 -1.47 2.14 -4.07
N ASP A 215 -0.42 1.41 -3.70
CA ASP A 215 -0.26 0.77 -2.39
C ASP A 215 0.90 1.40 -1.59
N THR A 216 0.68 2.64 -1.15
CA THR A 216 1.69 3.57 -0.62
C THR A 216 2.12 3.30 0.82
N ARG A 217 1.87 2.13 1.34
CA ARG A 217 2.24 1.74 2.71
C ARG A 217 3.76 1.78 2.92
N SER A 218 4.16 2.07 4.15
CA SER A 218 5.57 2.16 4.52
C SER A 218 6.33 0.85 4.39
N ASP A 219 5.66 -0.30 4.55
CA ASP A 219 6.26 -1.62 4.38
C ASP A 219 6.62 -1.92 2.92
N ASN A 220 6.06 -1.17 1.94
CA ASN A 220 6.39 -1.20 0.52
C ASN A 220 7.49 -0.20 0.13
N SER A 221 8.20 0.38 1.08
CA SER A 221 9.24 1.37 0.79
C SER A 221 10.45 1.28 1.71
N ARG A 222 11.57 1.85 1.25
CA ARG A 222 12.82 2.02 2.01
C ARG A 222 13.45 3.34 1.65
N LEU A 223 14.06 4.01 2.62
CA LEU A 223 14.86 5.21 2.36
C LEU A 223 16.35 4.83 2.27
N GLN A 224 16.94 4.97 1.10
CA GLN A 224 18.35 4.67 0.84
C GLN A 224 19.05 5.88 0.17
N GLY A 225 20.14 6.37 0.76
CA GLY A 225 20.87 7.51 0.20
C GLY A 225 20.02 8.78 0.04
N GLY A 226 18.97 8.94 0.83
CA GLY A 226 18.03 10.06 0.70
C GLY A 226 16.92 9.85 -0.32
N LEU A 227 16.96 8.77 -1.12
CA LEU A 227 15.96 8.43 -2.11
C LEU A 227 14.97 7.40 -1.54
N LEU A 228 13.67 7.63 -1.77
CA LEU A 228 12.63 6.66 -1.46
C LEU A 228 12.64 5.56 -2.52
N ARG A 229 12.90 4.32 -2.08
CA ARG A 229 12.85 3.13 -2.92
C ARG A 229 11.54 2.42 -2.66
N ILE A 230 10.71 2.26 -3.71
CA ILE A 230 9.34 1.75 -3.65
C ILE A 230 9.28 0.41 -4.36
N PHE A 231 8.66 -0.58 -3.73
CA PHE A 231 8.51 -1.94 -4.27
C PHE A 231 7.09 -2.45 -4.04
N ASP A 232 6.77 -3.62 -4.58
CA ASP A 232 5.42 -4.17 -4.60
C ASP A 232 4.47 -3.40 -5.54
N TRP A 233 4.71 -3.50 -6.85
CA TRP A 233 4.04 -2.75 -7.92
C TRP A 233 2.83 -3.43 -8.60
N PRO A 234 2.06 -4.34 -7.98
CA PRO A 234 0.94 -4.98 -8.67
C PRO A 234 -0.20 -4.01 -9.02
N PHE A 235 -0.36 -2.94 -8.25
CA PHE A 235 -1.44 -1.96 -8.40
C PHE A 235 -1.06 -0.70 -9.18
N ALA A 236 0.12 -0.69 -9.83
CA ALA A 236 0.56 0.46 -10.61
C ALA A 236 -0.51 0.92 -11.60
N SER A 237 -0.87 2.18 -11.57
CA SER A 237 -1.95 2.78 -12.35
C SER A 237 -1.64 4.21 -12.74
N VAL A 238 -2.55 4.85 -13.45
CA VAL A 238 -2.44 6.26 -13.86
C VAL A 238 -3.59 7.03 -13.22
N GLY A 239 -3.29 8.09 -12.49
CA GLY A 239 -4.30 8.89 -11.81
C GLY A 239 -3.75 10.16 -11.18
N PRO A 240 -4.56 10.84 -10.37
CA PRO A 240 -4.13 12.04 -9.62
C PRO A 240 -3.05 11.67 -8.60
N ALA A 241 -1.91 12.36 -8.62
CA ALA A 241 -0.84 12.18 -7.63
C ALA A 241 -1.34 12.41 -6.20
N GLU A 242 -2.36 13.21 -6.09
CA GLU A 242 -3.07 13.52 -4.83
C GLU A 242 -3.62 12.27 -4.14
N PHE A 243 -4.05 11.26 -4.92
CA PHE A 243 -4.53 9.99 -4.36
C PHE A 243 -3.42 9.25 -3.60
N ASP A 244 -2.28 9.07 -4.25
CA ASP A 244 -1.14 8.38 -3.63
C ASP A 244 -0.60 9.14 -2.43
N VAL A 245 -0.48 10.49 -2.52
CA VAL A 245 0.06 11.26 -1.40
C VAL A 245 -0.91 11.35 -0.23
N ALA A 246 -2.23 11.39 -0.45
CA ALA A 246 -3.23 11.34 0.62
C ALA A 246 -3.16 10.01 1.37
N ALA A 247 -3.10 8.88 0.64
CA ALA A 247 -2.94 7.55 1.23
C ALA A 247 -1.60 7.40 1.97
N TYR A 248 -0.52 7.98 1.45
CA TYR A 248 0.79 7.98 2.09
C TYR A 248 0.79 8.84 3.37
N ALA A 249 0.27 10.06 3.32
CA ALA A 249 0.32 11.01 4.44
C ALA A 249 -0.43 10.48 5.66
N GLN A 250 -1.66 9.99 5.49
CA GLN A 250 -2.42 9.39 6.58
C GLN A 250 -1.76 8.10 7.11
N GLY A 251 -1.12 7.31 6.23
CA GLY A 251 -0.37 6.12 6.62
C GLY A 251 0.84 6.42 7.49
N VAL A 252 1.59 7.49 7.18
CA VAL A 252 2.71 7.98 7.99
C VAL A 252 2.22 8.35 9.40
N THR A 253 1.11 9.06 9.51
CA THR A 253 0.50 9.45 10.79
C THR A 253 0.00 8.23 11.57
N ALA A 254 -0.64 7.27 10.90
CA ALA A 254 -1.11 6.01 11.51
C ALA A 254 0.03 5.17 12.13
N GLU A 255 1.27 5.42 11.72
CA GLU A 255 2.49 4.77 12.23
C GLU A 255 3.28 5.64 13.21
N GLY A 256 2.65 6.67 13.79
CA GLY A 256 3.27 7.58 14.76
C GLY A 256 4.21 8.60 14.14
N GLY A 257 4.07 8.87 12.85
CA GLY A 257 4.80 9.92 12.15
C GLY A 257 4.13 11.30 12.27
N PRO A 258 4.64 12.30 11.52
CA PRO A 258 4.05 13.64 11.48
C PRO A 258 2.61 13.62 10.94
N GLU A 259 1.85 14.65 11.33
CA GLU A 259 0.51 14.90 10.85
C GLU A 259 0.46 15.06 9.32
N PRO A 260 -0.66 14.66 8.67
CA PRO A 260 -0.77 14.66 7.22
C PRO A 260 -0.56 16.02 6.60
N GLU A 261 -1.01 17.10 7.26
CA GLU A 261 -0.86 18.49 6.80
C GLU A 261 0.63 18.86 6.64
N ARG A 262 1.47 18.39 7.55
CA ARG A 262 2.91 18.59 7.47
C ARG A 262 3.56 17.77 6.37
N VAL A 263 3.06 16.55 6.14
CA VAL A 263 3.51 15.69 5.04
C VAL A 263 3.16 16.35 3.71
N LEU A 264 1.93 16.86 3.54
CA LEU A 264 1.55 17.60 2.33
C LEU A 264 2.42 18.84 2.10
N ALA A 265 2.68 19.64 3.13
CA ALA A 265 3.55 20.82 3.00
C ALA A 265 4.97 20.44 2.49
N TRP A 266 5.54 19.33 2.94
CA TRP A 266 6.83 18.87 2.42
C TRP A 266 6.75 18.30 0.99
N TYR A 267 5.62 17.74 0.60
CA TYR A 267 5.39 17.30 -0.77
C TYR A 267 5.30 18.51 -1.71
N GLU A 268 4.60 19.58 -1.29
CA GLU A 268 4.42 20.81 -2.05
C GLU A 268 5.71 21.64 -2.23
N GLU A 269 6.75 21.38 -1.43
CA GLU A 269 8.09 21.90 -1.71
C GLU A 269 8.65 21.46 -3.08
N VAL A 270 8.06 20.40 -3.69
CA VAL A 270 8.53 19.76 -4.92
C VAL A 270 7.47 19.76 -6.02
N LEU A 271 6.23 19.46 -5.67
CA LEU A 271 5.10 19.33 -6.59
C LEU A 271 3.82 19.84 -5.93
N SER A 272 3.23 20.87 -6.55
CA SER A 272 1.98 21.47 -6.07
C SER A 272 0.83 20.45 -6.14
N LEU A 273 -0.08 20.53 -5.17
CA LEU A 273 -1.26 19.69 -5.04
C LEU A 273 -2.53 20.49 -5.29
N ARG A 274 -3.51 19.86 -5.92
CA ARG A 274 -4.86 20.41 -6.07
C ARG A 274 -5.67 20.07 -4.83
N ALA A 275 -6.16 21.09 -4.14
CA ALA A 275 -6.89 20.92 -2.89
C ALA A 275 -8.14 20.04 -3.06
N ASP A 276 -8.92 20.26 -4.12
CA ASP A 276 -10.11 19.45 -4.45
C ASP A 276 -9.80 17.98 -4.73
N ALA A 277 -8.65 17.71 -5.36
CA ALA A 277 -8.22 16.33 -5.62
C ALA A 277 -7.71 15.63 -4.36
N ILE A 278 -7.07 16.35 -3.41
CA ILE A 278 -6.74 15.82 -2.09
C ILE A 278 -8.02 15.51 -1.31
N ASP A 279 -9.00 16.42 -1.33
CA ASP A 279 -10.25 16.25 -0.60
C ASP A 279 -11.03 15.02 -1.11
N ALA A 280 -11.18 14.90 -2.42
CA ALA A 280 -11.81 13.74 -3.04
C ALA A 280 -11.05 12.43 -2.73
N SER A 281 -9.72 12.46 -2.80
CA SER A 281 -8.88 11.29 -2.50
C SER A 281 -9.00 10.86 -1.04
N LEU A 282 -8.97 11.81 -0.10
CA LEU A 282 -9.10 11.52 1.32
C LEU A 282 -10.50 10.96 1.65
N ALA A 283 -11.56 11.53 1.09
CA ALA A 283 -12.92 11.01 1.28
C ALA A 283 -13.05 9.57 0.75
N GLY A 284 -12.53 9.27 -0.43
CA GLY A 284 -12.54 7.91 -0.97
C GLY A 284 -11.71 6.93 -0.14
N ILE A 285 -10.53 7.35 0.35
CA ILE A 285 -9.66 6.54 1.22
C ILE A 285 -10.36 6.24 2.56
N THR A 286 -11.02 7.23 3.16
CA THR A 286 -11.78 7.02 4.40
C THR A 286 -12.95 6.06 4.18
N GLY A 287 -13.67 6.19 3.07
CA GLY A 287 -14.75 5.29 2.69
C GLY A 287 -14.27 3.84 2.51
N TYR A 288 -13.14 3.66 1.84
CA TYR A 288 -12.52 2.34 1.70
C TYR A 288 -12.19 1.71 3.06
N PHE A 289 -11.56 2.45 3.97
CA PHE A 289 -11.24 1.91 5.29
C PHE A 289 -12.49 1.71 6.16
N ALA A 290 -13.51 2.56 6.03
CA ALA A 290 -14.80 2.36 6.68
C ALA A 290 -15.45 1.05 6.21
N ASP A 291 -15.47 0.78 4.90
CA ASP A 291 -16.00 -0.49 4.36
C ASP A 291 -15.20 -1.72 4.79
N ARG A 292 -13.89 -1.62 4.92
CA ARG A 292 -13.03 -2.80 5.15
C ARG A 292 -12.78 -3.14 6.61
N SER A 293 -12.79 -2.18 7.52
CA SER A 293 -12.29 -2.33 8.90
C SER A 293 -13.16 -3.22 9.80
N TRP A 294 -14.46 -3.33 9.54
CA TRP A 294 -15.41 -4.14 10.31
C TRP A 294 -15.60 -5.56 9.75
N LYS A 295 -15.18 -5.82 8.51
CA LYS A 295 -15.37 -7.12 7.85
C LYS A 295 -14.63 -8.24 8.60
N PRO A 296 -15.10 -9.50 8.49
CA PRO A 296 -14.44 -10.64 9.12
C PRO A 296 -12.97 -10.77 8.73
N GLU A 297 -12.18 -11.37 9.60
CA GLU A 297 -10.78 -11.68 9.31
C GLU A 297 -10.65 -12.50 8.03
N ILE A 298 -9.59 -12.22 7.28
CA ILE A 298 -9.29 -12.95 6.04
C ILE A 298 -8.41 -14.15 6.42
N PRO A 299 -8.83 -15.38 6.13
CA PRO A 299 -8.02 -16.58 6.41
C PRO A 299 -6.60 -16.43 5.82
N GLY A 300 -5.59 -16.65 6.65
CA GLY A 300 -4.18 -16.49 6.25
C GLY A 300 -3.64 -15.06 6.26
N LEU A 301 -4.46 -14.05 6.58
CA LEU A 301 -4.06 -12.63 6.65
C LEU A 301 -4.47 -11.98 8.00
N PRO A 302 -3.99 -12.47 9.14
CA PRO A 302 -4.54 -12.12 10.46
C PRO A 302 -4.35 -10.65 10.86
N ARG A 303 -3.45 -9.91 10.20
CA ARG A 303 -3.14 -8.51 10.53
C ARG A 303 -3.87 -7.48 9.69
N VAL A 304 -4.61 -7.90 8.66
CA VAL A 304 -5.22 -6.96 7.70
C VAL A 304 -6.25 -6.07 8.37
N ARG A 305 -7.12 -6.63 9.22
CA ARG A 305 -8.21 -5.85 9.84
C ARG A 305 -7.68 -4.85 10.86
N SER A 306 -6.73 -5.25 11.70
CA SER A 306 -6.09 -4.34 12.64
C SER A 306 -5.35 -3.19 11.90
N PHE A 307 -4.67 -3.49 10.80
CA PHE A 307 -4.11 -2.47 9.93
C PHE A 307 -5.20 -1.51 9.41
N GLN A 308 -6.30 -2.03 8.86
CA GLN A 308 -7.38 -1.22 8.30
C GLN A 308 -8.06 -0.33 9.34
N ARG A 309 -8.23 -0.80 10.59
CA ARG A 309 -8.75 0.02 11.69
C ARG A 309 -7.81 1.17 12.06
N ARG A 310 -6.50 0.94 12.12
CA ARG A 310 -5.53 2.02 12.34
C ARG A 310 -5.58 3.07 11.24
N GLN A 311 -5.68 2.63 9.98
CA GLN A 311 -5.79 3.55 8.84
C GLN A 311 -7.12 4.33 8.89
N LEU A 312 -8.23 3.69 9.27
CA LEU A 312 -9.52 4.35 9.47
C LEU A 312 -9.42 5.48 10.50
N LYS A 313 -8.83 5.20 11.67
CA LYS A 313 -8.62 6.20 12.73
C LYS A 313 -7.87 7.43 12.21
N SER A 314 -6.72 7.19 11.58
CA SER A 314 -5.85 8.26 11.05
C SER A 314 -6.55 9.06 9.96
N SER A 315 -7.18 8.39 9.00
CA SER A 315 -7.81 9.06 7.86
C SER A 315 -9.05 9.85 8.26
N LEU A 316 -9.92 9.32 9.15
CA LEU A 316 -11.10 10.05 9.63
C LEU A 316 -10.75 11.23 10.53
N ALA A 317 -9.74 11.09 11.41
CA ALA A 317 -9.27 12.21 12.22
C ALA A 317 -8.72 13.35 11.34
N TRP A 318 -8.00 13.01 10.27
CA TRP A 318 -7.53 14.00 9.31
C TRP A 318 -8.68 14.60 8.50
N ALA A 319 -9.61 13.79 7.99
CA ALA A 319 -10.79 14.27 7.26
C ALA A 319 -11.64 15.24 8.09
N ALA A 320 -11.83 14.94 9.38
CA ALA A 320 -12.58 15.82 10.28
C ALA A 320 -11.93 17.22 10.37
N ARG A 321 -10.61 17.27 10.55
CA ARG A 321 -9.89 18.59 10.59
C ARG A 321 -9.93 19.31 9.24
N ARG A 322 -9.72 18.56 8.14
CA ARG A 322 -9.59 19.14 6.81
C ARG A 322 -10.91 19.65 6.24
N PHE A 323 -12.02 19.01 6.58
CA PHE A 323 -13.35 19.34 6.08
C PHE A 323 -14.18 20.13 7.09
N ASP A 324 -13.55 20.60 8.18
CA ASP A 324 -14.23 21.32 9.28
C ASP A 324 -15.45 20.56 9.82
N LEU A 325 -15.26 19.26 10.07
CA LEU A 325 -16.27 18.36 10.60
C LEU A 325 -16.09 18.16 12.12
N PRO A 326 -17.12 17.74 12.85
CA PRO A 326 -16.99 17.41 14.26
C PRO A 326 -15.85 16.42 14.53
N GLU A 327 -15.18 16.55 15.68
CA GLU A 327 -14.11 15.63 16.08
C GLU A 327 -14.68 14.22 16.29
N PRO A 328 -14.07 13.17 15.66
CA PRO A 328 -14.56 11.79 15.76
C PRO A 328 -14.07 11.10 17.05
N ARG A 329 -14.54 11.56 18.23
CA ARG A 329 -14.09 11.09 19.55
C ARG A 329 -14.30 9.59 19.76
N TRP A 330 -15.34 9.04 19.16
CA TRP A 330 -15.63 7.61 19.18
C TRP A 330 -14.49 6.72 18.65
N LEU A 331 -13.60 7.26 17.84
CA LEU A 331 -12.43 6.51 17.31
C LEU A 331 -11.49 6.01 18.42
N ALA A 332 -11.49 6.67 19.59
CA ALA A 332 -10.72 6.21 20.75
C ALA A 332 -11.19 4.83 21.26
N ALA A 333 -12.45 4.48 21.05
CA ALA A 333 -13.03 3.21 21.45
C ALA A 333 -12.82 2.09 20.41
N VAL A 334 -12.35 2.40 19.21
CA VAL A 334 -12.06 1.39 18.18
C VAL A 334 -10.76 0.66 18.52
N ALA A 335 -10.84 -0.65 18.76
CA ALA A 335 -9.66 -1.49 18.97
C ALA A 335 -8.84 -1.67 17.68
N ASP A 336 -7.54 -1.75 17.80
CA ASP A 336 -6.64 -2.02 16.68
C ASP A 336 -6.67 -3.49 16.25
#